data_e1febd6cd0fa47ff88ddc0c3cd9a9cf2
#
_entry.id   e1febd6cd0fa47ff88ddc0c3cd9a9cf2
#
_cell.length_a   1.000
_cell.length_b   1.000
_cell.length_c   1.000
_cell.angle_alpha   90.00
_cell.angle_beta   90.00
_cell.angle_gamma   90.00
#
_symmetry.space_group_name_H-M   'P 1'
#
loop_
_entity.id
_entity.type
_entity.pdbx_description
1 polymer ?
#
loop_
_entity_poly.entity_id
_entity_poly.type
_entity_poly.pdbx_seq_one_letter_code
_entity_poly.pdbx_strand_id
1 'polypeptide(L)'
;LVVGVLGLVLVMAAVMSAFSTVSLRHTLMARTDSQLMAAAQRAADKRHDLTQEARKASDEAAQEDTKNQGDQPDAAGGDDGADAGPGKHGVPPGLDAAGQSTGTLTLITAQTSSSDNEASETAAYIDKNGHYASISKEDCRLLLSQATEDHPITVDLHHLGSYRVVATRDEASGSTVITGLSLEGDKGLIRTQLLIELAVALVGALVVALAGRTMVRSALAPLERVARTAHRVAS
;
A
#
# COMPACT_ATOMS: atom_id res chain seq x y z
N LEU A 1 -22.72 -36.12 22.16
CA LEU A 1 -21.28 -36.33 22.03
C LEU A 1 -20.77 -35.84 20.69
N VAL A 2 -21.37 -36.28 19.52
CA VAL A 2 -20.95 -35.85 18.16
C VAL A 2 -21.08 -34.34 17.99
N VAL A 3 -22.18 -33.72 18.44
CA VAL A 3 -22.38 -32.27 18.36
C VAL A 3 -21.35 -31.51 19.20
N GLY A 4 -20.97 -32.05 20.37
CA GLY A 4 -19.93 -31.43 21.20
C GLY A 4 -18.57 -31.48 20.58
N VAL A 5 -18.18 -32.61 19.96
CA VAL A 5 -16.91 -32.75 19.25
C VAL A 5 -16.87 -31.83 18.03
N LEU A 6 -17.97 -31.77 17.25
CA LEU A 6 -18.08 -30.87 16.12
C LEU A 6 -17.94 -29.40 16.53
N GLY A 7 -18.64 -29.02 17.62
CA GLY A 7 -18.52 -27.66 18.19
C GLY A 7 -17.09 -27.31 18.60
N LEU A 8 -16.40 -28.24 19.26
CA LEU A 8 -15.02 -28.05 19.68
C LEU A 8 -14.08 -27.86 18.48
N VAL A 9 -14.22 -28.68 17.43
CA VAL A 9 -13.41 -28.59 16.21
C VAL A 9 -13.65 -27.26 15.51
N LEU A 10 -14.89 -26.79 15.42
CA LEU A 10 -15.22 -25.50 14.81
C LEU A 10 -14.65 -24.32 15.61
N VAL A 11 -14.69 -24.38 16.94
CA VAL A 11 -14.09 -23.34 17.79
C VAL A 11 -12.58 -23.31 17.61
N MET A 12 -11.91 -24.48 17.62
CA MET A 12 -10.47 -24.57 17.39
C MET A 12 -10.08 -24.02 16.01
N ALA A 13 -10.84 -24.38 14.98
CA ALA A 13 -10.60 -23.86 13.61
C ALA A 13 -10.79 -22.32 13.56
N ALA A 14 -11.82 -21.78 14.21
CA ALA A 14 -12.05 -20.34 14.26
C ALA A 14 -10.94 -19.59 14.99
N VAL A 15 -10.43 -20.12 16.11
CA VAL A 15 -9.31 -19.53 16.86
C VAL A 15 -8.03 -19.55 16.04
N MET A 16 -7.72 -20.66 15.38
CA MET A 16 -6.55 -20.78 14.50
C MET A 16 -6.63 -19.82 13.33
N SER A 17 -7.80 -19.69 12.67
CA SER A 17 -8.04 -18.76 11.58
C SER A 17 -7.88 -17.30 12.03
N ALA A 18 -8.46 -16.93 13.17
CA ALA A 18 -8.32 -15.60 13.73
C ALA A 18 -6.85 -15.26 14.04
N PHE A 19 -6.12 -16.19 14.65
CA PHE A 19 -4.70 -16.01 14.96
C PHE A 19 -3.87 -15.87 13.69
N SER A 20 -4.10 -16.73 12.68
CA SER A 20 -3.43 -16.67 11.37
C SER A 20 -3.65 -15.32 10.70
N THR A 21 -4.90 -14.84 10.67
CA THR A 21 -5.25 -13.55 10.05
C THR A 21 -4.59 -12.37 10.74
N VAL A 22 -4.58 -12.35 12.08
CA VAL A 22 -3.94 -11.27 12.86
C VAL A 22 -2.42 -11.29 12.64
N SER A 23 -1.80 -12.46 12.68
CA SER A 23 -0.36 -12.62 12.46
C SER A 23 0.06 -12.19 11.05
N LEU A 24 -0.72 -12.59 10.03
CA LEU A 24 -0.49 -12.19 8.64
C LEU A 24 -0.59 -10.67 8.48
N ARG A 25 -1.64 -10.06 9.06
CA ARG A 25 -1.84 -8.62 8.98
C ARG A 25 -0.69 -7.85 9.61
N HIS A 26 -0.18 -8.32 10.75
CA HIS A 26 0.97 -7.69 11.43
C HIS A 26 2.25 -7.78 10.58
N THR A 27 2.49 -8.94 9.98
CA THR A 27 3.66 -9.15 9.10
C THR A 27 3.57 -8.32 7.83
N LEU A 28 2.39 -8.23 7.20
CA LEU A 28 2.18 -7.41 6.01
C LEU A 28 2.39 -5.93 6.32
N MET A 29 1.86 -5.41 7.44
CA MET A 29 2.05 -4.01 7.82
C MET A 29 3.52 -3.69 8.06
N ALA A 30 4.26 -4.54 8.79
CA ALA A 30 5.70 -4.34 9.01
C ALA A 30 6.50 -4.33 7.70
N ARG A 31 6.13 -5.19 6.75
CA ARG A 31 6.74 -5.23 5.42
C ARG A 31 6.41 -3.97 4.62
N THR A 32 5.16 -3.52 4.65
CA THR A 32 4.73 -2.29 3.97
C THR A 32 5.43 -1.07 4.55
N ASP A 33 5.57 -0.98 5.88
CA ASP A 33 6.30 0.11 6.53
C ASP A 33 7.77 0.15 6.10
N SER A 34 8.43 -1.01 6.00
CA SER A 34 9.80 -1.10 5.50
C SER A 34 9.92 -0.67 4.03
N GLN A 35 8.96 -1.07 3.19
CA GLN A 35 8.91 -0.68 1.78
C GLN A 35 8.63 0.81 1.63
N LEU A 36 7.76 1.37 2.45
CA LEU A 36 7.42 2.79 2.47
C LEU A 36 8.65 3.63 2.85
N MET A 37 9.36 3.26 3.91
CA MET A 37 10.60 3.94 4.30
C MET A 37 11.66 3.88 3.22
N ALA A 38 11.83 2.71 2.57
CA ALA A 38 12.76 2.57 1.45
C ALA A 38 12.33 3.41 0.23
N ALA A 39 11.03 3.54 -0.04
CA ALA A 39 10.51 4.39 -1.10
C ALA A 39 10.73 5.88 -0.80
N ALA A 40 10.47 6.31 0.44
CA ALA A 40 10.71 7.67 0.90
C ALA A 40 12.19 8.03 0.81
N GLN A 41 13.08 7.13 1.20
CA GLN A 41 14.51 7.33 1.11
C GLN A 41 15.00 7.46 -0.33
N ARG A 42 14.60 6.57 -1.23
CA ARG A 42 14.93 6.70 -2.68
C ARG A 42 14.44 8.02 -3.27
N ALA A 43 13.26 8.46 -2.87
CA ALA A 43 12.73 9.75 -3.31
C ALA A 43 13.55 10.92 -2.74
N ALA A 44 14.02 10.83 -1.51
CA ALA A 44 14.89 11.83 -0.89
C ALA A 44 16.26 11.89 -1.58
N ASP A 45 16.91 10.74 -1.81
CA ASP A 45 18.20 10.65 -2.49
C ASP A 45 18.12 11.28 -3.89
N LYS A 46 17.10 10.94 -4.66
CA LYS A 46 16.89 11.51 -6.01
C LYS A 46 16.72 13.03 -5.99
N ARG A 47 15.96 13.56 -5.01
CA ARG A 47 15.81 15.02 -4.85
C ARG A 47 17.13 15.69 -4.48
N HIS A 48 17.90 15.06 -3.59
CA HIS A 48 19.21 15.57 -3.21
C HIS A 48 20.16 15.66 -4.40
N ASP A 49 20.20 14.63 -5.24
CA ASP A 49 21.00 14.61 -6.48
C ASP A 49 20.59 15.74 -7.42
N LEU A 50 19.28 15.90 -7.68
CA LEU A 50 18.76 16.98 -8.54
C LEU A 50 19.10 18.38 -7.99
N THR A 51 19.04 18.54 -6.67
CA THR A 51 19.39 19.82 -6.03
C THR A 51 20.90 20.11 -6.16
N GLN A 52 21.74 19.09 -6.04
CA GLN A 52 23.19 19.25 -6.24
C GLN A 52 23.53 19.57 -7.70
N GLU A 53 22.89 18.89 -8.66
CA GLU A 53 23.07 19.18 -10.08
C GLU A 53 22.66 20.63 -10.41
N ALA A 54 21.52 21.08 -9.91
CA ALA A 54 21.04 22.45 -10.09
C ALA A 54 22.00 23.48 -9.48
N ARG A 55 22.58 23.21 -8.31
CA ARG A 55 23.59 24.09 -7.70
C ARG A 55 24.87 24.16 -8.52
N LYS A 56 25.38 23.00 -8.97
CA LYS A 56 26.57 22.97 -9.83
C LYS A 56 26.35 23.74 -11.12
N ALA A 57 25.23 23.56 -11.79
CA ALA A 57 24.88 24.30 -13.00
C ALA A 57 24.80 25.82 -12.75
N SER A 58 24.25 26.23 -11.59
CA SER A 58 24.21 27.65 -11.20
C SER A 58 25.62 28.24 -10.91
N ASP A 59 26.49 27.47 -10.29
CA ASP A 59 27.85 27.88 -9.99
C ASP A 59 28.71 27.97 -11.25
N GLU A 60 28.52 27.05 -12.20
CA GLU A 60 29.15 27.06 -13.53
C GLU A 60 28.69 28.27 -14.35
N ALA A 61 27.40 28.57 -14.38
CA ALA A 61 26.86 29.75 -15.05
C ALA A 61 27.37 31.05 -14.46
N ALA A 62 27.48 31.15 -13.12
CA ALA A 62 28.03 32.31 -12.44
C ALA A 62 29.55 32.51 -12.72
N GLN A 63 30.29 31.43 -12.99
CA GLN A 63 31.70 31.51 -13.36
C GLN A 63 31.90 31.90 -14.83
N GLU A 64 30.99 31.52 -15.74
CA GLU A 64 31.01 31.95 -17.12
C GLU A 64 30.68 33.43 -17.27
N ASP A 65 29.71 33.96 -16.52
CA ASP A 65 29.36 35.39 -16.52
C ASP A 65 30.51 36.27 -16.02
N THR A 66 31.32 35.79 -15.10
CA THR A 66 32.53 36.53 -14.62
C THR A 66 33.67 36.50 -15.64
N LYS A 67 33.68 35.53 -16.54
CA LYS A 67 34.74 35.38 -17.56
C LYS A 67 34.45 36.13 -18.85
N ASN A 68 33.18 36.48 -19.10
CA ASN A 68 32.69 37.03 -20.37
C ASN A 68 32.39 38.56 -20.32
N GLN A 69 32.87 39.25 -19.28
CA GLN A 69 32.72 40.72 -19.15
C GLN A 69 33.76 41.50 -19.99
N GLY A 70 34.10 40.99 -21.15
CA GLY A 70 35.03 41.62 -22.11
C GLY A 70 34.83 41.04 -23.49
N ASP A 71 33.78 41.34 -24.10
CA ASP A 71 33.58 41.57 -25.56
C ASP A 71 32.14 41.19 -25.95
N GLN A 72 31.38 42.16 -26.36
CA GLN A 72 30.07 41.91 -27.05
C GLN A 72 30.36 41.83 -28.56
N PRO A 73 29.84 40.83 -29.27
CA PRO A 73 28.91 41.16 -30.34
C PRO A 73 27.66 40.31 -30.37
N ASP A 74 26.59 41.01 -30.79
CA ASP A 74 25.26 40.49 -31.16
C ASP A 74 25.35 39.27 -32.06
N ALA A 75 24.63 38.20 -31.73
CA ALA A 75 24.02 37.27 -32.69
C ALA A 75 22.96 36.37 -32.05
N ALA A 76 21.73 36.60 -32.38
CA ALA A 76 20.69 35.69 -32.85
C ALA A 76 20.64 34.23 -32.31
N GLY A 77 19.55 33.91 -31.61
CA GLY A 77 18.67 32.77 -31.90
C GLY A 77 19.30 31.38 -31.97
N GLY A 78 19.18 30.64 -30.90
CA GLY A 78 19.29 29.21 -30.86
C GLY A 78 18.35 28.63 -29.82
N ASP A 79 17.13 28.33 -30.24
CA ASP A 79 16.16 27.57 -29.51
C ASP A 79 16.60 26.08 -29.57
N ASP A 80 17.53 25.69 -28.74
CA ASP A 80 17.82 24.29 -28.50
C ASP A 80 16.98 23.82 -27.31
N GLY A 81 15.68 23.61 -27.58
CA GLY A 81 14.79 22.88 -26.74
C GLY A 81 15.35 21.51 -26.42
N ALA A 82 15.91 21.37 -25.21
CA ALA A 82 16.15 20.06 -24.65
C ALA A 82 14.84 19.28 -24.70
N ASP A 83 14.82 18.24 -25.49
CA ASP A 83 13.75 17.27 -25.67
C ASP A 83 13.38 16.64 -24.31
N ALA A 84 12.57 17.33 -23.54
CA ALA A 84 11.85 16.78 -22.41
C ALA A 84 10.69 15.98 -22.99
N GLY A 85 10.89 14.69 -23.17
CA GLY A 85 9.86 13.77 -23.63
C GLY A 85 8.53 14.01 -22.92
N PRO A 86 7.38 13.74 -23.59
CA PRO A 86 6.04 14.07 -23.09
C PRO A 86 5.76 13.31 -21.82
N GLY A 87 5.83 13.97 -20.66
CA GLY A 87 5.44 13.37 -19.38
C GLY A 87 6.05 13.96 -18.10
N LYS A 88 7.00 14.88 -18.16
CA LYS A 88 7.71 15.37 -16.96
C LYS A 88 7.14 16.65 -16.32
N HIS A 89 6.21 17.34 -16.93
CA HIS A 89 5.59 18.51 -16.32
C HIS A 89 4.50 18.07 -15.34
N GLY A 90 4.78 18.13 -14.01
CA GLY A 90 3.81 17.87 -12.95
C GLY A 90 4.07 16.59 -12.13
N VAL A 91 5.13 15.83 -12.41
CA VAL A 91 5.52 14.69 -11.57
C VAL A 91 6.40 15.19 -10.43
N PRO A 92 6.06 14.91 -9.14
CA PRO A 92 6.90 15.28 -8.01
C PRO A 92 8.29 14.65 -8.13
N PRO A 93 9.37 15.41 -7.91
CA PRO A 93 10.72 14.85 -7.87
C PRO A 93 10.83 13.73 -6.84
N GLY A 94 11.35 12.58 -7.30
CA GLY A 94 11.50 11.39 -6.48
C GLY A 94 10.41 10.33 -6.70
N LEU A 95 9.26 10.67 -7.27
CA LEU A 95 8.29 9.66 -7.73
C LEU A 95 8.82 8.89 -8.94
N ASP A 96 9.66 9.52 -9.74
CA ASP A 96 10.37 8.95 -10.88
C ASP A 96 11.69 8.24 -10.51
N ALA A 97 12.00 8.11 -9.21
CA ALA A 97 13.18 7.39 -8.75
C ALA A 97 13.12 5.91 -9.15
N ALA A 98 14.27 5.35 -9.55
CA ALA A 98 14.36 3.95 -9.92
C ALA A 98 13.92 3.03 -8.77
N GLY A 99 13.09 2.03 -9.09
CA GLY A 99 12.58 1.06 -8.11
C GLY A 99 11.35 1.51 -7.34
N GLN A 100 10.68 2.60 -7.74
CA GLN A 100 9.34 2.91 -7.23
C GLN A 100 8.33 1.90 -7.80
N SER A 101 7.43 1.44 -6.94
CA SER A 101 6.39 0.48 -7.31
C SER A 101 5.11 1.17 -7.76
N THR A 102 4.28 0.44 -8.52
CA THR A 102 2.89 0.87 -8.78
C THR A 102 2.15 1.07 -7.47
N GLY A 103 1.28 2.08 -7.42
CA GLY A 103 0.61 2.48 -6.18
C GLY A 103 1.46 3.35 -5.25
N THR A 104 2.69 3.74 -5.62
CA THR A 104 3.43 4.77 -4.88
C THR A 104 2.83 6.13 -5.18
N LEU A 105 2.61 6.93 -4.14
CA LEU A 105 2.23 8.35 -4.25
C LEU A 105 3.31 9.24 -3.63
N THR A 106 3.42 10.46 -4.16
CA THR A 106 4.26 11.51 -3.57
C THR A 106 3.52 12.84 -3.65
N LEU A 107 3.50 13.56 -2.54
CA LEU A 107 3.01 14.94 -2.43
C LEU A 107 4.12 15.79 -1.83
N ILE A 108 4.46 16.89 -2.48
CA ILE A 108 5.45 17.85 -2.03
C ILE A 108 4.78 19.19 -1.80
N THR A 109 4.96 19.76 -0.63
CA THR A 109 4.55 21.13 -0.34
C THR A 109 5.81 21.99 -0.18
N ALA A 110 6.01 22.96 -1.06
CA ALA A 110 7.06 23.94 -0.92
C ALA A 110 6.49 25.20 -0.25
N GLN A 111 7.17 25.70 0.79
CA GLN A 111 6.90 27.04 1.29
C GLN A 111 7.55 28.04 0.32
N THR A 112 6.76 28.59 -0.59
CA THR A 112 7.21 29.71 -1.42
C THR A 112 7.29 30.97 -0.57
N SER A 113 8.49 31.56 -0.51
CA SER A 113 8.74 32.86 0.13
C SER A 113 8.12 34.06 -0.62
N SER A 114 7.32 33.80 -1.64
CA SER A 114 6.66 34.82 -2.45
C SER A 114 5.32 35.23 -1.84
N SER A 115 5.00 36.51 -1.90
CA SER A 115 3.85 37.19 -1.29
C SER A 115 2.46 36.68 -1.79
N ASP A 116 2.42 35.78 -2.74
CA ASP A 116 1.22 35.08 -3.17
C ASP A 116 1.12 33.75 -2.40
N ASN A 117 0.20 33.74 -1.48
CA ASN A 117 -0.05 32.74 -0.44
C ASN A 117 -0.52 31.35 -0.98
N GLU A 118 -0.11 30.95 -2.18
CA GLU A 118 -0.33 29.63 -2.72
C GLU A 118 0.93 28.78 -2.55
N ALA A 119 0.92 27.93 -1.51
CA ALA A 119 1.90 26.86 -1.38
C ALA A 119 1.89 26.05 -2.68
N SER A 120 3.00 25.98 -3.36
CA SER A 120 3.11 25.14 -4.57
C SER A 120 2.99 23.68 -4.15
N GLU A 121 1.85 23.08 -4.37
CA GLU A 121 1.59 21.68 -4.11
C GLU A 121 1.77 20.90 -5.41
N THR A 122 2.69 19.94 -5.40
CA THR A 122 2.86 19.00 -6.50
C THR A 122 2.58 17.60 -5.99
N ALA A 123 1.57 16.93 -6.54
CA ALA A 123 1.13 15.62 -6.10
C ALA A 123 0.82 14.71 -7.27
N ALA A 124 1.38 13.50 -7.25
CA ALA A 124 1.08 12.46 -8.21
C ALA A 124 1.24 11.07 -7.61
N TYR A 125 0.69 10.07 -8.27
CA TYR A 125 0.86 8.66 -7.93
C TYR A 125 1.11 7.83 -9.19
N ILE A 126 1.67 6.63 -9.00
CA ILE A 126 1.87 5.65 -10.07
C ILE A 126 0.65 4.73 -10.11
N ASP A 127 -0.09 4.74 -11.20
CA ASP A 127 -1.26 3.88 -11.38
C ASP A 127 -0.87 2.40 -11.57
N LYS A 128 -1.87 1.51 -11.70
CA LYS A 128 -1.65 0.05 -11.87
C LYS A 128 -0.94 -0.30 -13.18
N ASN A 129 -0.93 0.61 -14.15
CA ASN A 129 -0.29 0.45 -15.47
C ASN A 129 1.13 1.05 -15.51
N GLY A 130 1.55 1.68 -14.40
CA GLY A 130 2.85 2.36 -14.31
C GLY A 130 2.85 3.79 -14.85
N HIS A 131 1.68 4.40 -15.11
CA HIS A 131 1.57 5.79 -15.54
C HIS A 131 1.45 6.71 -14.33
N TYR A 132 1.94 7.95 -14.50
CA TYR A 132 1.76 9.00 -13.50
C TYR A 132 0.38 9.63 -13.64
N ALA A 133 -0.33 9.75 -12.52
CA ALA A 133 -1.63 10.38 -12.45
C ALA A 133 -1.67 11.37 -11.29
N SER A 134 -2.45 12.45 -11.45
CA SER A 134 -2.60 13.48 -10.42
C SER A 134 -3.51 13.02 -9.30
N ILE A 135 -3.23 13.49 -8.08
CA ILE A 135 -4.07 13.26 -6.90
C ILE A 135 -5.11 14.38 -6.82
N SER A 136 -6.32 14.05 -6.35
CA SER A 136 -7.38 15.05 -6.17
C SER A 136 -7.01 16.05 -5.07
N LYS A 137 -7.48 17.29 -5.19
CA LYS A 137 -7.24 18.33 -4.16
C LYS A 137 -7.80 17.95 -2.79
N GLU A 138 -8.87 17.16 -2.74
CA GLU A 138 -9.48 16.68 -1.51
C GLU A 138 -8.56 15.66 -0.82
N ASP A 139 -8.02 14.71 -1.60
CA ASP A 139 -7.09 13.71 -1.10
C ASP A 139 -5.76 14.34 -0.68
N CYS A 140 -5.27 15.36 -1.39
CA CYS A 140 -4.10 16.14 -0.97
C CYS A 140 -4.29 16.80 0.41
N ARG A 141 -5.44 17.44 0.64
CA ARG A 141 -5.75 18.06 1.94
C ARG A 141 -5.86 17.01 3.05
N LEU A 142 -6.44 15.85 2.77
CA LEU A 142 -6.51 14.73 3.70
C LEU A 142 -5.10 14.27 4.09
N LEU A 143 -4.23 14.06 3.12
CA LEU A 143 -2.83 13.67 3.34
C LEU A 143 -2.10 14.68 4.21
N LEU A 144 -2.22 15.98 3.91
CA LEU A 144 -1.58 17.06 4.67
C LEU A 144 -2.10 17.16 6.11
N SER A 145 -3.38 16.87 6.33
CA SER A 145 -3.99 16.96 7.66
C SER A 145 -3.68 15.76 8.56
N GLN A 146 -3.42 14.60 7.98
CA GLN A 146 -3.26 13.34 8.73
C GLN A 146 -1.82 12.83 8.76
N ALA A 147 -1.02 13.05 7.69
CA ALA A 147 0.35 12.54 7.63
C ALA A 147 1.19 13.03 8.80
N THR A 148 1.90 12.10 9.42
CA THR A 148 2.73 12.35 10.59
C THR A 148 4.21 12.21 10.21
N GLU A 149 5.06 13.07 10.75
CA GLU A 149 6.51 13.02 10.53
C GLU A 149 7.07 11.72 11.13
N ASP A 150 7.89 11.02 10.36
CA ASP A 150 8.64 9.81 10.73
C ASP A 150 7.82 8.60 11.23
N HIS A 151 6.50 8.71 11.23
CA HIS A 151 5.64 7.62 11.67
C HIS A 151 4.64 7.23 10.56
N PRO A 152 4.74 6.01 10.01
CA PRO A 152 3.79 5.54 9.04
C PRO A 152 2.37 5.43 9.61
N ILE A 153 1.40 6.02 8.94
CA ILE A 153 -0.02 5.93 9.28
C ILE A 153 -0.83 5.43 8.08
N THR A 154 -2.02 4.92 8.34
CA THR A 154 -2.95 4.52 7.28
C THR A 154 -3.98 5.61 7.08
N VAL A 155 -4.12 6.07 5.84
CA VAL A 155 -5.09 7.09 5.41
C VAL A 155 -5.98 6.50 4.34
N ASP A 156 -7.30 6.67 4.45
CA ASP A 156 -8.26 6.25 3.44
C ASP A 156 -8.57 7.45 2.53
N LEU A 157 -8.07 7.38 1.28
CA LEU A 157 -8.30 8.38 0.23
C LEU A 157 -9.59 8.07 -0.52
N HIS A 158 -10.36 9.11 -0.86
CA HIS A 158 -11.69 8.93 -1.45
C HIS A 158 -11.68 8.22 -2.80
N HIS A 159 -10.67 8.50 -3.62
CA HIS A 159 -10.58 7.98 -5.00
C HIS A 159 -9.53 6.88 -5.17
N LEU A 160 -8.59 6.77 -4.24
CA LEU A 160 -7.43 5.88 -4.36
C LEU A 160 -7.47 4.70 -3.39
N GLY A 161 -8.40 4.71 -2.41
CA GLY A 161 -8.51 3.69 -1.38
C GLY A 161 -7.52 3.88 -0.24
N SER A 162 -7.17 2.83 0.47
CA SER A 162 -6.30 2.91 1.65
C SER A 162 -4.83 2.98 1.27
N TYR A 163 -4.14 3.94 1.84
CA TYR A 163 -2.71 4.18 1.66
C TYR A 163 -1.99 4.17 3.01
N ARG A 164 -0.80 3.59 3.02
CA ARG A 164 0.15 3.74 4.12
C ARG A 164 1.06 4.91 3.77
N VAL A 165 1.09 5.95 4.60
CA VAL A 165 1.78 7.21 4.30
C VAL A 165 2.73 7.61 5.42
N VAL A 166 3.80 8.30 5.05
CA VAL A 166 4.75 8.94 5.98
C VAL A 166 5.10 10.33 5.46
N ALA A 167 5.14 11.29 6.35
CA ALA A 167 5.68 12.62 6.05
C ALA A 167 7.17 12.67 6.43
N THR A 168 7.97 13.25 5.56
CA THR A 168 9.39 13.56 5.83
C THR A 168 9.63 15.03 5.54
N ARG A 169 10.36 15.70 6.40
CA ARG A 169 10.75 17.09 6.17
C ARG A 169 12.11 17.12 5.48
N ASP A 170 12.17 17.84 4.39
CA ASP A 170 13.43 18.11 3.71
C ASP A 170 14.04 19.39 4.31
N GLU A 171 15.07 19.21 5.14
CA GLU A 171 15.74 20.31 5.83
C GLU A 171 16.42 21.29 4.85
N ALA A 172 16.84 20.81 3.68
CA ALA A 172 17.54 21.63 2.68
C ALA A 172 16.62 22.61 1.97
N SER A 173 15.37 22.22 1.71
CA SER A 173 14.36 23.05 1.02
C SER A 173 13.27 23.58 1.95
N GLY A 174 13.19 23.08 3.19
CA GLY A 174 12.11 23.38 4.12
C GLY A 174 10.75 22.80 3.69
N SER A 175 10.72 21.99 2.65
CA SER A 175 9.50 21.38 2.11
C SER A 175 9.11 20.13 2.90
N THR A 176 7.80 19.90 3.01
CA THR A 176 7.28 18.64 3.53
C THR A 176 6.95 17.71 2.36
N VAL A 177 7.46 16.51 2.45
CA VAL A 177 7.23 15.46 1.46
C VAL A 177 6.47 14.32 2.09
N ILE A 178 5.32 14.01 1.53
CA ILE A 178 4.50 12.87 1.92
C ILE A 178 4.68 11.77 0.88
N THR A 179 5.19 10.64 1.31
CA THR A 179 5.29 9.43 0.48
C THR A 179 4.28 8.41 0.96
N GLY A 180 3.62 7.72 0.04
CA GLY A 180 2.62 6.71 0.37
C GLY A 180 2.69 5.48 -0.53
N LEU A 181 2.24 4.34 0.01
CA LEU A 181 2.08 3.08 -0.71
C LEU A 181 0.64 2.59 -0.60
N SER A 182 0.08 2.12 -1.73
CA SER A 182 -1.27 1.56 -1.77
C SER A 182 -1.34 0.23 -1.01
N LEU A 183 -2.36 0.08 -0.16
CA LEU A 183 -2.70 -1.16 0.53
C LEU A 183 -3.71 -2.03 -0.24
N GLU A 184 -4.12 -1.61 -1.43
CA GLU A 184 -5.15 -2.31 -2.22
C GLU A 184 -4.71 -3.73 -2.63
N GLY A 185 -3.43 -3.93 -2.97
CA GLY A 185 -2.86 -5.24 -3.27
C GLY A 185 -2.97 -6.22 -2.11
N ASP A 186 -2.68 -5.75 -0.91
CA ASP A 186 -2.71 -6.55 0.32
C ASP A 186 -4.13 -6.95 0.71
N LYS A 187 -5.13 -6.08 0.49
CA LYS A 187 -6.55 -6.38 0.73
C LYS A 187 -7.05 -7.54 -0.14
N GLY A 188 -6.61 -7.59 -1.40
CA GLY A 188 -6.94 -8.69 -2.32
C GLY A 188 -6.42 -10.05 -1.83
N LEU A 189 -5.18 -10.08 -1.34
CA LEU A 189 -4.57 -11.29 -0.78
C LEU A 189 -5.29 -11.78 0.47
N ILE A 190 -5.60 -10.87 1.41
CA ILE A 190 -6.33 -11.20 2.64
C ILE A 190 -7.72 -11.77 2.33
N ARG A 191 -8.45 -11.18 1.39
CA ARG A 191 -9.78 -11.67 0.99
C ARG A 191 -9.71 -13.07 0.40
N THR A 192 -8.75 -13.33 -0.47
CA THR A 192 -8.55 -14.66 -1.07
C THR A 192 -8.20 -15.69 0.01
N GLN A 193 -7.32 -15.36 0.94
CA GLN A 193 -6.98 -16.22 2.07
C GLN A 193 -8.21 -16.59 2.91
N LEU A 194 -9.03 -15.60 3.29
CA LEU A 194 -10.26 -15.84 4.06
C LEU A 194 -11.26 -16.74 3.33
N LEU A 195 -11.39 -16.59 2.01
CA LEU A 195 -12.27 -17.45 1.20
C LEU A 195 -11.78 -18.90 1.17
N ILE A 196 -10.46 -19.12 1.06
CA ILE A 196 -9.87 -20.46 1.09
C ILE A 196 -10.08 -21.10 2.48
N GLU A 197 -9.82 -20.37 3.55
CA GLU A 197 -10.02 -20.85 4.93
C GLU A 197 -11.49 -21.22 5.18
N LEU A 198 -12.42 -20.39 4.75
CA LEU A 198 -13.85 -20.66 4.86
C LEU A 198 -14.25 -21.92 4.10
N ALA A 199 -13.76 -22.09 2.87
CA ALA A 199 -14.03 -23.28 2.05
C ALA A 199 -13.52 -24.56 2.74
N VAL A 200 -12.29 -24.54 3.24
CA VAL A 200 -11.69 -25.67 3.96
C VAL A 200 -12.48 -25.99 5.24
N ALA A 201 -12.89 -24.97 6.00
CA ALA A 201 -13.69 -25.16 7.19
C ALA A 201 -15.06 -25.80 6.90
N LEU A 202 -15.73 -25.38 5.82
CA LEU A 202 -17.01 -25.94 5.40
C LEU A 202 -16.88 -27.40 4.96
N VAL A 203 -15.85 -27.73 4.17
CA VAL A 203 -15.57 -29.11 3.75
C VAL A 203 -15.28 -29.99 4.98
N GLY A 204 -14.43 -29.52 5.89
CA GLY A 204 -14.13 -30.23 7.13
C GLY A 204 -15.36 -30.48 7.98
N ALA A 205 -16.21 -29.48 8.18
CA ALA A 205 -17.47 -29.60 8.91
C ALA A 205 -18.42 -30.64 8.25
N LEU A 206 -18.50 -30.64 6.92
CA LEU A 206 -19.32 -31.62 6.19
C LEU A 206 -18.81 -33.06 6.40
N VAL A 207 -17.50 -33.27 6.28
CA VAL A 207 -16.88 -34.61 6.51
C VAL A 207 -17.15 -35.11 7.92
N VAL A 208 -16.95 -34.26 8.95
CA VAL A 208 -17.21 -34.63 10.34
C VAL A 208 -18.71 -34.90 10.58
N ALA A 209 -19.60 -34.13 9.98
CA ALA A 209 -21.05 -34.36 10.09
C ALA A 209 -21.47 -35.69 9.46
N LEU A 210 -20.93 -36.03 8.29
CA LEU A 210 -21.21 -37.30 7.60
C LEU A 210 -20.63 -38.49 8.40
N ALA A 211 -19.40 -38.41 8.87
CA ALA A 211 -18.78 -39.43 9.69
C ALA A 211 -19.53 -39.65 11.00
N GLY A 212 -19.91 -38.56 11.70
CA GLY A 212 -20.71 -38.64 12.89
C GLY A 212 -22.08 -39.28 12.67
N ARG A 213 -22.75 -38.95 11.57
CA ARG A 213 -24.05 -39.57 11.20
C ARG A 213 -23.93 -41.07 10.93
N THR A 214 -22.87 -41.51 10.22
CA THR A 214 -22.63 -42.93 9.94
C THR A 214 -22.31 -43.71 11.23
N MET A 215 -21.50 -43.12 12.10
CA MET A 215 -21.10 -43.73 13.37
C MET A 215 -22.32 -43.91 14.31
N VAL A 216 -23.18 -42.91 14.43
CA VAL A 216 -24.40 -43.01 15.24
C VAL A 216 -25.35 -44.09 14.68
N ARG A 217 -25.52 -44.14 13.37
CA ARG A 217 -26.37 -45.20 12.74
C ARG A 217 -25.82 -46.57 12.98
N SER A 218 -24.51 -46.80 12.86
CA SER A 218 -23.89 -48.11 13.09
C SER A 218 -23.95 -48.56 14.55
N ALA A 219 -23.83 -47.60 15.50
CA ALA A 219 -23.94 -47.88 16.93
C ALA A 219 -25.36 -48.24 17.37
N LEU A 220 -26.39 -47.71 16.74
CA LEU A 220 -27.80 -47.96 17.07
C LEU A 220 -28.39 -49.18 16.37
N ALA A 221 -27.78 -49.64 15.25
CA ALA A 221 -28.27 -50.78 14.46
C ALA A 221 -28.41 -52.09 15.27
N PRO A 222 -27.56 -52.48 16.20
CA PRO A 222 -27.77 -53.72 16.99
C PRO A 222 -28.95 -53.60 17.95
N LEU A 223 -29.27 -52.43 18.51
CA LEU A 223 -30.40 -52.23 19.41
C LEU A 223 -31.77 -52.43 18.70
N GLU A 224 -31.92 -51.99 17.48
CA GLU A 224 -33.10 -52.20 16.68
C GLU A 224 -33.32 -53.68 16.33
N ARG A 225 -32.27 -54.47 16.20
CA ARG A 225 -32.38 -55.95 15.97
C ARG A 225 -32.88 -56.66 17.19
N VAL A 226 -32.39 -56.29 18.39
CA VAL A 226 -32.84 -56.88 19.66
C VAL A 226 -34.30 -56.55 19.94
N ALA A 227 -34.73 -55.31 19.72
CA ALA A 227 -36.12 -54.88 19.92
C ALA A 227 -37.10 -55.63 18.98
N ARG A 228 -36.73 -55.86 17.68
CA ARG A 228 -37.54 -56.63 16.74
C ARG A 228 -37.63 -58.11 17.12
N THR A 229 -36.58 -58.68 17.69
CA THR A 229 -36.61 -60.10 18.12
C THR A 229 -37.48 -60.27 19.38
N ALA A 230 -37.42 -59.35 20.33
CA ALA A 230 -38.29 -59.39 21.52
C ALA A 230 -39.78 -59.27 21.18
N HIS A 231 -40.15 -58.45 20.21
CA HIS A 231 -41.55 -58.31 19.76
C HIS A 231 -42.10 -59.56 19.06
N ARG A 232 -41.25 -60.38 18.45
CA ARG A 232 -41.62 -61.61 17.75
C ARG A 232 -41.79 -62.80 18.71
N VAL A 233 -41.25 -62.75 19.92
CA VAL A 233 -41.40 -63.78 20.94
C VAL A 233 -42.59 -63.53 21.87
N ALA A 234 -43.12 -62.30 21.91
CA ALA A 234 -44.26 -61.91 22.74
C ALA A 234 -45.61 -61.96 22.04
N SER A 235 -45.68 -62.36 20.75
CA SER A 235 -46.86 -62.60 19.93
C SER A 235 -47.00 -64.11 19.65
#